data_e6cd8f6740f9a11af74eef0369e0f296
#
_entry.id   e6cd8f6740f9a11af74eef0369e0f296
#
_cell.length_a   1.000
_cell.length_b   1.000
_cell.length_c   1.000
_cell.angle_alpha   90.00
_cell.angle_beta   90.00
_cell.angle_gamma   90.00
#
_symmetry.space_group_name_H-M   'P 1'
#
loop_
_entity.id
_entity.type
_entity.pdbx_description
1 polymer ?
#
loop_
_entity_poly.entity_id
_entity_poly.type
_entity_poly.pdbx_seq_one_letter_code
_entity_poly.pdbx_strand_id
1 'polypeptide(L)'
;IVRADLNELRAKILELGRDNILCVLSTTSCFAPRARDDVETIATICKEANIGHVINNAYGLIDSKCCHAVNQACRVGRVDAFVQSTDKNLMVPVGGAIVAGPNKKFITRIGENYPGRASMSPILDLFITLLSLGKDGWKQKLKERARNVPVLVESLRQVAEKYGKRVLETSKGNNISIAVTCDGVEDPTELGSWLFKRSVS
;
A
#
# COMPACT_ATOMS: atom_id res chain seq x y z
N ILE A 1 -16.56 2.92 2.95
CA ILE A 1 -15.21 2.68 2.35
C ILE A 1 -14.67 4.04 1.93
N VAL A 2 -13.50 4.39 2.41
CA VAL A 2 -12.80 5.64 2.07
C VAL A 2 -11.83 5.38 0.94
N ARG A 3 -11.89 6.17 -0.13
CA ARG A 3 -10.97 6.15 -1.28
C ARG A 3 -11.02 7.49 -2.01
N ALA A 4 -10.10 7.74 -2.93
CA ALA A 4 -10.12 8.96 -3.74
C ALA A 4 -11.43 9.09 -4.53
N ASP A 5 -11.99 10.31 -4.54
CA ASP A 5 -13.12 10.69 -5.38
C ASP A 5 -12.59 11.14 -6.75
N LEU A 6 -12.97 10.42 -7.80
CA LEU A 6 -12.49 10.69 -9.15
C LEU A 6 -13.10 11.95 -9.77
N ASN A 7 -14.32 12.31 -9.37
CA ASN A 7 -14.96 13.52 -9.84
C ASN A 7 -14.30 14.75 -9.22
N GLU A 8 -14.04 14.68 -7.91
CA GLU A 8 -13.32 15.74 -7.21
C GLU A 8 -11.89 15.90 -7.73
N LEU A 9 -11.21 14.79 -8.04
CA LEU A 9 -9.89 14.82 -8.67
C LEU A 9 -9.91 15.57 -10.01
N ARG A 10 -10.88 15.27 -10.88
CA ARG A 10 -11.04 15.97 -12.17
C ARG A 10 -11.35 17.45 -11.97
N ALA A 11 -12.23 17.79 -11.03
CA ALA A 11 -12.57 19.16 -10.69
C ALA A 11 -11.35 19.94 -10.21
N LYS A 12 -10.54 19.36 -9.32
CA LYS A 12 -9.29 19.98 -8.82
C LYS A 12 -8.25 20.17 -9.90
N ILE A 13 -8.11 19.24 -10.84
CA ILE A 13 -7.20 19.41 -11.99
C ILE A 13 -7.62 20.60 -12.86
N LEU A 14 -8.93 20.76 -13.10
CA LEU A 14 -9.45 21.91 -13.85
C LEU A 14 -9.27 23.23 -13.11
N GLU A 15 -9.55 23.25 -11.80
CA GLU A 15 -9.43 24.43 -10.94
C GLU A 15 -7.98 24.93 -10.87
N LEU A 16 -7.03 24.04 -10.61
CA LEU A 16 -5.62 24.39 -10.42
C LEU A 16 -4.89 24.65 -11.73
N GLY A 17 -5.34 24.02 -12.83
CA GLY A 17 -4.62 24.00 -14.09
C GLY A 17 -3.40 23.07 -14.06
N ARG A 18 -3.20 22.32 -15.16
CA ARG A 18 -2.17 21.27 -15.24
C ARG A 18 -0.74 21.76 -14.94
N ASP A 19 -0.42 23.00 -15.29
CA ASP A 19 0.93 23.55 -15.18
C ASP A 19 1.30 23.87 -13.71
N ASN A 20 0.31 23.89 -12.82
CA ASN A 20 0.49 24.07 -11.39
C ASN A 20 0.50 22.74 -10.61
N ILE A 21 0.38 21.59 -11.30
CA ILE A 21 0.34 20.28 -10.67
C ILE A 21 1.57 19.48 -11.06
N LEU A 22 2.40 19.16 -10.09
CA LEU A 22 3.58 18.32 -10.29
C LEU A 22 3.18 16.87 -10.61
N CYS A 23 2.36 16.29 -9.75
CA CYS A 23 1.86 14.93 -9.91
C CYS A 23 0.62 14.67 -9.04
N VAL A 24 -0.11 13.62 -9.39
CA VAL A 24 -1.12 12.99 -8.54
C VAL A 24 -0.46 11.84 -7.79
N LEU A 25 -0.61 11.82 -6.46
CA LEU A 25 -0.20 10.70 -5.62
C LEU A 25 -1.42 9.87 -5.27
N SER A 26 -1.50 8.65 -5.79
CA SER A 26 -2.54 7.68 -5.46
C SER A 26 -2.01 6.55 -4.57
N THR A 27 -2.91 5.80 -3.93
CA THR A 27 -2.54 4.76 -2.97
C THR A 27 -3.29 3.47 -3.27
N THR A 28 -2.55 2.37 -3.48
CA THR A 28 -3.16 1.03 -3.63
C THR A 28 -3.40 0.38 -2.29
N SER A 29 -2.59 0.69 -1.28
CA SER A 29 -2.54 -0.04 -0.03
C SER A 29 -2.37 0.88 1.15
N CYS A 30 -3.26 0.75 2.11
CA CYS A 30 -3.32 1.59 3.29
C CYS A 30 -4.06 0.87 4.42
N PHE A 31 -4.18 1.54 5.54
CA PHE A 31 -4.93 1.01 6.67
C PHE A 31 -6.44 1.09 6.44
N ALA A 32 -7.17 0.02 6.81
CA ALA A 32 -8.61 0.06 6.88
C ALA A 32 -9.06 1.19 7.85
N PRO A 33 -10.17 1.89 7.58
CA PRO A 33 -11.23 1.58 6.63
C PRO A 33 -10.97 2.06 5.19
N ARG A 34 -9.80 2.61 4.87
CA ARG A 34 -9.50 3.02 3.51
C ARG A 34 -9.33 1.81 2.59
N ALA A 35 -9.93 1.89 1.41
CA ALA A 35 -9.71 0.97 0.30
C ALA A 35 -8.66 1.54 -0.67
N ARG A 36 -8.16 0.70 -1.57
CA ARG A 36 -7.30 1.16 -2.65
C ARG A 36 -8.02 2.17 -3.53
N ASP A 37 -7.28 3.15 -4.01
CA ASP A 37 -7.75 4.05 -5.05
C ASP A 37 -7.93 3.30 -6.38
N ASP A 38 -8.77 3.80 -7.25
CA ASP A 38 -8.88 3.33 -8.63
C ASP A 38 -7.72 3.88 -9.45
N VAL A 39 -6.54 3.28 -9.25
CA VAL A 39 -5.29 3.74 -9.86
C VAL A 39 -5.29 3.61 -11.38
N GLU A 40 -6.12 2.74 -11.94
CA GLU A 40 -6.28 2.55 -13.39
C GLU A 40 -6.98 3.77 -14.00
N THR A 41 -8.11 4.18 -13.40
CA THR A 41 -8.82 5.39 -13.83
C THR A 41 -8.00 6.65 -13.55
N ILE A 42 -7.31 6.74 -12.41
CA ILE A 42 -6.42 7.86 -12.10
C ILE A 42 -5.28 7.96 -13.13
N ALA A 43 -4.69 6.84 -13.52
CA ALA A 43 -3.64 6.81 -14.54
C ALA A 43 -4.15 7.32 -15.89
N THR A 44 -5.39 6.98 -16.26
CA THR A 44 -6.04 7.49 -17.47
C THR A 44 -6.26 9.00 -17.40
N ILE A 45 -6.77 9.50 -16.27
CA ILE A 45 -6.95 10.95 -16.03
C ILE A 45 -5.59 11.68 -16.13
N CYS A 46 -4.56 11.14 -15.50
CA CYS A 46 -3.22 11.75 -15.54
C CYS A 46 -2.61 11.77 -16.96
N LYS A 47 -2.88 10.73 -17.75
CA LYS A 47 -2.47 10.69 -19.17
C LYS A 47 -3.19 11.73 -19.99
N GLU A 48 -4.52 11.84 -19.86
CA GLU A 48 -5.36 12.82 -20.57
C GLU A 48 -4.97 14.26 -20.24
N ALA A 49 -4.72 14.54 -18.95
CA ALA A 49 -4.31 15.84 -18.47
C ALA A 49 -2.81 16.13 -18.65
N ASN A 50 -2.02 15.14 -19.06
CA ASN A 50 -0.55 15.18 -19.12
C ASN A 50 0.12 15.59 -17.80
N ILE A 51 -0.37 15.05 -16.67
CA ILE A 51 0.12 15.29 -15.31
C ILE A 51 0.89 14.05 -14.83
N GLY A 52 1.93 14.22 -14.01
CA GLY A 52 2.67 13.13 -13.37
C GLY A 52 1.76 12.25 -12.50
N HIS A 53 2.05 10.94 -12.43
CA HIS A 53 1.35 10.01 -11.56
C HIS A 53 2.32 9.13 -10.79
N VAL A 54 2.26 9.19 -9.48
CA VAL A 54 3.03 8.35 -8.56
C VAL A 54 2.07 7.48 -7.74
N ILE A 55 2.36 6.19 -7.63
CA ILE A 55 1.52 5.25 -6.87
C ILE A 55 2.25 4.83 -5.59
N ASN A 56 1.66 5.13 -4.44
CA ASN A 56 2.09 4.55 -3.17
C ASN A 56 1.55 3.12 -3.04
N ASN A 57 2.41 2.14 -3.32
CA ASN A 57 2.13 0.71 -3.17
C ASN A 57 2.87 0.11 -1.95
N ALA A 58 3.04 0.88 -0.88
CA ALA A 58 3.89 0.54 0.25
C ALA A 58 3.60 -0.83 0.87
N TYR A 59 2.35 -1.27 0.91
CA TYR A 59 1.93 -2.59 1.43
C TYR A 59 1.46 -3.56 0.35
N GLY A 60 1.42 -3.14 -0.92
CA GLY A 60 0.66 -3.84 -1.94
C GLY A 60 1.37 -5.02 -2.59
N LEU A 61 2.68 -5.22 -2.36
CA LEU A 61 3.43 -6.32 -3.01
C LEU A 61 2.95 -7.71 -2.55
N ILE A 62 2.42 -7.81 -1.33
CA ILE A 62 1.84 -9.05 -0.78
C ILE A 62 0.40 -9.30 -1.22
N ASP A 63 -0.23 -8.37 -1.94
CA ASP A 63 -1.60 -8.51 -2.47
C ASP A 63 -1.60 -8.50 -4.00
N SER A 64 -1.97 -9.64 -4.58
CA SER A 64 -2.04 -9.81 -6.04
C SER A 64 -2.99 -8.82 -6.72
N LYS A 65 -4.05 -8.37 -6.05
CA LYS A 65 -4.98 -7.36 -6.59
C LYS A 65 -4.33 -5.98 -6.69
N CYS A 66 -3.50 -5.59 -5.71
CA CYS A 66 -2.73 -4.36 -5.76
C CYS A 66 -1.68 -4.41 -6.87
N CYS A 67 -0.93 -5.52 -6.96
CA CYS A 67 0.05 -5.73 -8.04
C CYS A 67 -0.60 -5.68 -9.42
N HIS A 68 -1.77 -6.31 -9.57
CA HIS A 68 -2.53 -6.29 -10.83
C HIS A 68 -2.97 -4.86 -11.18
N ALA A 69 -3.53 -4.11 -10.23
CA ALA A 69 -3.98 -2.74 -10.45
C ALA A 69 -2.83 -1.81 -10.88
N VAL A 70 -1.66 -1.90 -10.22
CA VAL A 70 -0.47 -1.13 -10.62
C VAL A 70 -0.04 -1.48 -12.05
N ASN A 71 0.00 -2.78 -12.37
CA ASN A 71 0.37 -3.24 -13.71
C ASN A 71 -0.61 -2.75 -14.78
N GLN A 72 -1.91 -2.81 -14.51
CA GLN A 72 -2.92 -2.28 -15.44
C GLN A 72 -2.84 -0.76 -15.58
N ALA A 73 -2.67 -0.02 -14.48
CA ALA A 73 -2.48 1.43 -14.53
C ALA A 73 -1.31 1.82 -15.45
N CYS A 74 -0.18 1.09 -15.35
CA CYS A 74 0.97 1.31 -16.25
C CYS A 74 0.67 1.01 -17.73
N ARG A 75 -0.29 0.14 -18.01
CA ARG A 75 -0.66 -0.23 -19.40
C ARG A 75 -1.67 0.73 -20.02
N VAL A 76 -2.65 1.19 -19.25
CA VAL A 76 -3.78 1.97 -19.77
C VAL A 76 -3.54 3.47 -19.72
N GLY A 77 -2.75 3.95 -18.76
CA GLY A 77 -2.59 5.36 -18.47
C GLY A 77 -1.14 5.81 -18.30
N ARG A 78 -0.96 6.91 -17.56
CA ARG A 78 0.34 7.43 -17.17
C ARG A 78 0.64 7.01 -15.73
N VAL A 79 1.76 6.33 -15.55
CA VAL A 79 2.39 6.06 -14.26
C VAL A 79 3.87 6.35 -14.43
N ASP A 80 4.39 7.31 -13.70
CA ASP A 80 5.80 7.68 -13.76
C ASP A 80 6.63 6.83 -12.80
N ALA A 81 6.11 6.60 -11.57
CA ALA A 81 6.75 5.74 -10.59
C ALA A 81 5.73 5.12 -9.63
N PHE A 82 6.13 4.02 -9.00
CA PHE A 82 5.45 3.46 -7.83
C PHE A 82 6.47 3.03 -6.78
N VAL A 83 6.05 3.13 -5.51
CA VAL A 83 6.94 2.90 -4.36
C VAL A 83 6.43 1.74 -3.53
N GLN A 84 7.34 0.86 -3.12
CA GLN A 84 7.06 -0.31 -2.29
C GLN A 84 8.02 -0.34 -1.10
N SER A 85 7.52 -0.51 0.10
CA SER A 85 8.35 -0.70 1.28
C SER A 85 8.88 -2.13 1.35
N THR A 86 10.14 -2.31 1.69
CA THR A 86 10.72 -3.66 1.81
C THR A 86 10.32 -4.33 3.12
N ASP A 87 10.35 -3.62 4.23
CA ASP A 87 9.96 -4.10 5.56
C ASP A 87 8.50 -4.57 5.62
N LYS A 88 7.60 -3.85 4.99
CA LYS A 88 6.16 -4.16 5.01
C LYS A 88 5.77 -5.38 4.16
N ASN A 89 6.62 -5.74 3.20
CA ASN A 89 6.29 -6.78 2.23
C ASN A 89 7.20 -8.01 2.29
N LEU A 90 8.45 -7.85 2.71
CA LEU A 90 9.49 -8.84 2.45
C LEU A 90 10.15 -9.40 3.72
N MET A 91 9.55 -9.15 4.90
CA MET A 91 10.03 -9.65 6.21
C MET A 91 11.50 -9.30 6.49
N VAL A 92 11.85 -8.06 6.24
CA VAL A 92 13.18 -7.48 6.50
C VAL A 92 13.06 -6.31 7.47
N PRO A 93 14.14 -5.89 8.15
CA PRO A 93 14.16 -4.71 9.00
C PRO A 93 13.75 -3.44 8.26
N VAL A 94 13.25 -2.46 9.00
CA VAL A 94 12.92 -1.13 8.47
C VAL A 94 14.17 -0.44 7.92
N GLY A 95 14.01 0.24 6.78
CA GLY A 95 15.09 1.08 6.23
C GLY A 95 15.21 1.05 4.71
N GLY A 96 14.44 0.21 4.03
CA GLY A 96 14.49 0.11 2.58
C GLY A 96 13.15 0.34 1.87
N ALA A 97 13.24 0.84 0.64
CA ALA A 97 12.12 0.93 -0.27
C ALA A 97 12.58 0.67 -1.71
N ILE A 98 11.66 0.24 -2.54
CA ILE A 98 11.88 0.03 -3.97
C ILE A 98 11.06 1.07 -4.72
N VAL A 99 11.72 1.89 -5.52
CA VAL A 99 11.08 2.77 -6.50
C VAL A 99 11.21 2.11 -7.86
N ALA A 100 10.07 1.89 -8.51
CA ALA A 100 10.01 1.27 -9.82
C ALA A 100 9.01 2.01 -10.74
N GLY A 101 9.04 1.72 -12.02
CA GLY A 101 8.13 2.33 -13.00
C GLY A 101 8.37 1.80 -14.40
N PRO A 102 7.46 2.10 -15.34
CA PRO A 102 7.55 1.58 -16.70
C PRO A 102 8.67 2.22 -17.54
N ASN A 103 9.15 3.41 -17.17
CA ASN A 103 10.19 4.12 -17.90
C ASN A 103 11.55 4.00 -17.20
N LYS A 104 12.41 3.12 -17.72
CA LYS A 104 13.75 2.88 -17.18
C LYS A 104 14.58 4.17 -17.05
N LYS A 105 14.58 5.04 -18.05
CA LYS A 105 15.35 6.29 -18.02
C LYS A 105 14.90 7.21 -16.90
N PHE A 106 13.60 7.31 -16.66
CA PHE A 106 13.06 8.12 -15.58
C PHE A 106 13.46 7.56 -14.21
N ILE A 107 13.36 6.26 -14.00
CA ILE A 107 13.76 5.61 -12.73
C ILE A 107 15.28 5.75 -12.50
N THR A 108 16.10 5.58 -13.53
CA THR A 108 17.55 5.84 -13.42
C THR A 108 17.83 7.26 -12.96
N ARG A 109 17.17 8.27 -13.55
CA ARG A 109 17.33 9.67 -13.14
C ARG A 109 16.91 9.95 -11.71
N ILE A 110 15.88 9.25 -11.18
CA ILE A 110 15.53 9.35 -9.76
C ILE A 110 16.70 8.90 -8.90
N GLY A 111 17.32 7.78 -9.23
CA GLY A 111 18.48 7.26 -8.50
C GLY A 111 19.71 8.21 -8.58
N GLU A 112 19.98 8.76 -9.75
CA GLU A 112 21.09 9.72 -9.97
C GLU A 112 20.92 11.03 -9.20
N ASN A 113 19.66 11.44 -8.97
CA ASN A 113 19.34 12.68 -8.26
C ASN A 113 19.06 12.46 -6.76
N TYR A 114 19.26 11.25 -6.23
CA TYR A 114 19.13 11.00 -4.80
C TYR A 114 20.21 11.78 -4.02
N PRO A 115 19.82 12.69 -3.11
CA PRO A 115 20.75 13.67 -2.55
C PRO A 115 21.60 13.14 -1.39
N GLY A 116 21.49 11.88 -1.05
CA GLY A 116 22.12 11.29 0.13
C GLY A 116 23.05 10.13 -0.19
N ARG A 117 23.60 9.58 0.88
CA ARG A 117 24.33 8.31 0.84
C ARG A 117 23.34 7.18 1.10
N ALA A 118 23.43 6.11 0.32
CA ALA A 118 22.65 4.90 0.53
C ALA A 118 23.41 3.93 1.45
N SER A 119 22.67 3.28 2.35
CA SER A 119 23.19 2.13 3.09
C SER A 119 23.02 0.86 2.27
N MET A 120 23.98 -0.04 2.36
CA MET A 120 23.87 -1.39 1.79
C MET A 120 23.05 -2.34 2.66
N SER A 121 22.79 -2.02 3.94
CA SER A 121 22.08 -2.91 4.86
C SER A 121 20.72 -3.36 4.34
N PRO A 122 19.80 -2.47 3.87
CA PRO A 122 18.50 -2.90 3.36
C PRO A 122 18.60 -3.82 2.13
N ILE A 123 19.65 -3.66 1.32
CA ILE A 123 19.88 -4.51 0.15
C ILE A 123 20.35 -5.89 0.59
N LEU A 124 21.25 -5.96 1.57
CA LEU A 124 21.76 -7.22 2.12
C LEU A 124 20.64 -7.98 2.85
N ASP A 125 19.85 -7.32 3.67
CA ASP A 125 18.70 -7.92 4.36
C ASP A 125 17.73 -8.55 3.38
N LEU A 126 17.40 -7.81 2.32
CA LEU A 126 16.54 -8.29 1.25
C LEU A 126 17.14 -9.50 0.52
N PHE A 127 18.42 -9.42 0.17
CA PHE A 127 19.14 -10.49 -0.51
C PHE A 127 19.16 -11.76 0.33
N ILE A 128 19.52 -11.67 1.61
CA ILE A 128 19.56 -12.80 2.55
C ILE A 128 18.18 -13.43 2.69
N THR A 129 17.15 -12.62 2.89
CA THR A 129 15.77 -13.12 3.06
C THR A 129 15.26 -13.83 1.81
N LEU A 130 15.43 -13.23 0.63
CA LEU A 130 14.98 -13.83 -0.62
C LEU A 130 15.78 -15.08 -0.99
N LEU A 131 17.08 -15.09 -0.71
CA LEU A 131 17.92 -16.27 -0.92
C LEU A 131 17.52 -17.41 0.02
N SER A 132 17.26 -17.11 1.30
CA SER A 132 16.85 -18.12 2.29
C SER A 132 15.50 -18.73 1.99
N LEU A 133 14.53 -17.94 1.54
CA LEU A 133 13.19 -18.42 1.21
C LEU A 133 13.12 -19.09 -0.16
N GLY A 134 13.86 -18.55 -1.11
CA GLY A 134 13.69 -18.89 -2.51
C GLY A 134 12.30 -18.54 -3.04
N LYS A 135 12.08 -18.83 -4.32
CA LYS A 135 10.79 -18.56 -4.99
C LYS A 135 9.63 -19.33 -4.38
N ASP A 136 9.84 -20.56 -4.02
CA ASP A 136 8.77 -21.45 -3.54
C ASP A 136 8.43 -21.15 -2.08
N GLY A 137 9.42 -20.90 -1.24
CA GLY A 137 9.21 -20.45 0.14
C GLY A 137 8.43 -19.12 0.19
N TRP A 138 8.78 -18.17 -0.68
CA TRP A 138 8.03 -16.91 -0.79
C TRP A 138 6.56 -17.14 -1.20
N LYS A 139 6.32 -17.96 -2.23
CA LYS A 139 4.97 -18.31 -2.66
C LYS A 139 4.16 -19.02 -1.57
N GLN A 140 4.82 -19.87 -0.78
CA GLN A 140 4.19 -20.55 0.33
C GLN A 140 3.76 -19.55 1.40
N LYS A 141 4.59 -18.56 1.77
CA LYS A 141 4.22 -17.50 2.72
C LYS A 141 3.01 -16.68 2.26
N LEU A 142 2.94 -16.34 0.98
CA LEU A 142 1.75 -15.67 0.42
C LEU A 142 0.48 -16.54 0.51
N LYS A 143 0.58 -17.85 0.27
CA LYS A 143 -0.54 -18.79 0.41
C LYS A 143 -0.97 -18.93 1.88
N GLU A 144 -0.03 -19.06 2.81
CA GLU A 144 -0.29 -19.11 4.25
C GLU A 144 -1.02 -17.84 4.71
N ARG A 145 -0.56 -16.68 4.30
CA ARG A 145 -1.23 -15.41 4.56
C ARG A 145 -2.66 -15.40 4.05
N ALA A 146 -2.86 -15.77 2.78
CA ALA A 146 -4.19 -15.80 2.16
C ALA A 146 -5.16 -16.73 2.90
N ARG A 147 -4.67 -17.86 3.43
CA ARG A 147 -5.45 -18.80 4.23
C ARG A 147 -5.76 -18.26 5.63
N ASN A 148 -4.83 -17.57 6.26
CA ASN A 148 -4.95 -17.14 7.65
C ASN A 148 -5.77 -15.85 7.81
N VAL A 149 -5.80 -14.96 6.80
CA VAL A 149 -6.55 -13.69 6.87
C VAL A 149 -8.05 -13.90 7.17
N PRO A 150 -8.80 -14.80 6.49
CA PRO A 150 -10.19 -15.04 6.81
C PRO A 150 -10.41 -15.56 8.25
N VAL A 151 -9.52 -16.41 8.74
CA VAL A 151 -9.56 -16.94 10.11
C VAL A 151 -9.37 -15.80 11.12
N LEU A 152 -8.40 -14.92 10.89
CA LEU A 152 -8.17 -13.76 11.74
C LEU A 152 -9.38 -12.79 11.74
N VAL A 153 -9.95 -12.52 10.57
CA VAL A 153 -11.15 -11.66 10.44
C VAL A 153 -12.31 -12.24 11.27
N GLU A 154 -12.55 -13.54 11.18
CA GLU A 154 -13.63 -14.18 11.91
C GLU A 154 -13.39 -14.17 13.43
N SER A 155 -12.16 -14.46 13.87
CA SER A 155 -11.80 -14.38 15.28
C SER A 155 -11.96 -12.97 15.84
N LEU A 156 -11.54 -11.95 15.06
CA LEU A 156 -11.72 -10.55 15.46
C LEU A 156 -13.20 -10.15 15.50
N ARG A 157 -14.04 -10.68 14.61
CA ARG A 157 -15.49 -10.43 14.61
C ARG A 157 -16.12 -10.94 15.90
N GLN A 158 -15.83 -12.18 16.28
CA GLN A 158 -16.33 -12.78 17.51
C GLN A 158 -15.89 -11.98 18.76
N VAL A 159 -14.63 -11.57 18.81
CA VAL A 159 -14.13 -10.72 19.90
C VAL A 159 -14.81 -9.35 19.90
N ALA A 160 -14.91 -8.70 18.75
CA ALA A 160 -15.54 -7.40 18.64
C ALA A 160 -17.00 -7.43 19.11
N GLU A 161 -17.77 -8.39 18.65
CA GLU A 161 -19.17 -8.58 19.04
C GLU A 161 -19.35 -8.77 20.56
N LYS A 162 -18.47 -9.55 21.20
CA LYS A 162 -18.48 -9.74 22.65
C LYS A 162 -18.36 -8.43 23.44
N TYR A 163 -17.69 -7.42 22.86
CA TYR A 163 -17.51 -6.10 23.48
C TYR A 163 -18.37 -5.01 22.85
N GLY A 164 -19.43 -5.36 22.13
CA GLY A 164 -20.31 -4.41 21.47
C GLY A 164 -19.63 -3.61 20.36
N LYS A 165 -18.54 -4.14 19.78
CA LYS A 165 -17.79 -3.57 18.68
C LYS A 165 -18.05 -4.34 17.39
N ARG A 166 -17.57 -3.84 16.28
CA ARG A 166 -17.70 -4.50 14.98
C ARG A 166 -16.45 -4.37 14.13
N VAL A 167 -16.17 -5.39 13.37
CA VAL A 167 -15.17 -5.35 12.31
C VAL A 167 -15.76 -4.60 11.11
N LEU A 168 -15.01 -3.63 10.59
CA LEU A 168 -15.42 -2.87 9.40
C LEU A 168 -15.19 -3.71 8.13
N GLU A 169 -16.24 -3.83 7.33
CA GLU A 169 -16.17 -4.56 6.07
C GLU A 169 -15.39 -3.77 5.01
N THR A 170 -14.16 -4.18 4.78
CA THR A 170 -13.25 -3.57 3.80
C THR A 170 -12.77 -4.56 2.74
N SER A 171 -13.16 -5.83 2.85
CA SER A 171 -12.67 -6.94 2.02
C SER A 171 -12.79 -6.73 0.50
N LYS A 172 -13.74 -5.91 0.05
CA LYS A 172 -13.88 -5.56 -1.37
C LYS A 172 -12.81 -4.58 -1.89
N GLY A 173 -12.09 -3.91 -0.99
CA GLY A 173 -11.13 -2.87 -1.37
C GLY A 173 -9.82 -2.87 -0.59
N ASN A 174 -9.73 -3.63 0.51
CA ASN A 174 -8.52 -3.73 1.32
C ASN A 174 -8.39 -5.16 1.88
N ASN A 175 -7.38 -5.90 1.40
CA ASN A 175 -7.04 -7.24 1.87
C ASN A 175 -5.77 -7.25 2.73
N ILE A 176 -5.31 -6.07 3.16
CA ILE A 176 -4.00 -5.90 3.80
C ILE A 176 -4.15 -5.66 5.29
N SER A 177 -5.17 -4.90 5.68
CA SER A 177 -5.43 -4.52 7.06
C SER A 177 -6.90 -4.73 7.44
N ILE A 178 -7.16 -4.83 8.74
CA ILE A 178 -8.48 -5.02 9.32
C ILE A 178 -8.70 -3.88 10.30
N ALA A 179 -9.90 -3.31 10.34
CA ALA A 179 -10.28 -2.28 11.29
C ALA A 179 -11.44 -2.76 12.16
N VAL A 180 -11.36 -2.43 13.44
CA VAL A 180 -12.42 -2.64 14.43
C VAL A 180 -12.86 -1.29 14.94
N THR A 181 -14.16 -1.09 15.17
CA THR A 181 -14.68 0.16 15.73
C THR A 181 -14.21 0.34 17.18
N CYS A 182 -13.96 1.59 17.56
CA CYS A 182 -13.57 1.96 18.92
C CYS A 182 -14.65 2.81 19.61
N ASP A 183 -15.93 2.61 19.24
CA ASP A 183 -17.04 3.34 19.84
C ASP A 183 -17.02 3.23 21.36
N GLY A 184 -17.08 4.36 22.10
CA GLY A 184 -17.03 4.40 23.55
C GLY A 184 -15.65 4.12 24.18
N VAL A 185 -14.59 4.06 23.38
CA VAL A 185 -13.22 4.09 23.87
C VAL A 185 -12.77 5.56 23.90
N GLU A 186 -12.39 6.04 25.07
CA GLU A 186 -12.03 7.45 25.28
C GLU A 186 -10.73 7.80 24.51
N ASP A 187 -9.73 6.96 24.60
CA ASP A 187 -8.48 7.10 23.82
C ASP A 187 -8.13 5.81 23.05
N PRO A 188 -8.45 5.77 21.74
CA PRO A 188 -8.07 4.65 20.88
C PRO A 188 -6.56 4.45 20.74
N THR A 189 -5.75 5.50 20.96
CA THR A 189 -4.28 5.42 20.89
C THR A 189 -3.74 4.65 22.07
N GLU A 190 -4.30 4.90 23.25
CA GLU A 190 -3.95 4.15 24.46
C GLU A 190 -4.28 2.65 24.31
N LEU A 191 -5.46 2.34 23.79
CA LEU A 191 -5.85 0.96 23.49
C LEU A 191 -4.86 0.31 22.51
N GLY A 192 -4.46 1.02 21.46
CA GLY A 192 -3.45 0.55 20.49
C GLY A 192 -2.10 0.29 21.15
N SER A 193 -1.66 1.17 22.03
CA SER A 193 -0.42 1.02 22.80
C SER A 193 -0.46 -0.20 23.72
N TRP A 194 -1.58 -0.44 24.38
CA TRP A 194 -1.81 -1.60 25.19
C TRP A 194 -1.74 -2.91 24.40
N LEU A 195 -2.42 -2.97 23.27
CA LEU A 195 -2.39 -4.13 22.37
C LEU A 195 -0.98 -4.40 21.85
N PHE A 196 -0.26 -3.35 21.46
CA PHE A 196 1.12 -3.48 21.01
C PHE A 196 2.01 -4.07 22.10
N LYS A 197 1.99 -3.51 23.30
CA LYS A 197 2.80 -3.99 24.41
C LYS A 197 2.55 -5.47 24.77
N ARG A 198 1.31 -5.93 24.59
CA ARG A 198 0.94 -7.33 24.86
C ARG A 198 1.23 -8.30 23.73
N SER A 199 1.40 -7.81 22.50
CA SER A 199 1.69 -8.67 21.35
C SER A 199 3.18 -8.84 21.09
N VAL A 200 4.04 -8.03 21.69
CA VAL A 200 5.52 -8.11 21.53
C VAL A 200 6.27 -8.58 22.77
N SER A 201 5.55 -8.96 23.83
CA SER A 201 6.10 -9.49 25.08
C SER A 201 6.17 -11.02 25.11
#